data_34bea96d4638d7dbf93b9b92f1e51b8b
#
_entry.id   34bea96d4638d7dbf93b9b92f1e51b8b
#
_cell.length_a   1.000
_cell.length_b   1.000
_cell.length_c   1.000
_cell.angle_alpha   90.00
_cell.angle_beta   90.00
_cell.angle_gamma   90.00
#
_symmetry.space_group_name_H-M   'P 1'
#
loop_
_entity.id
_entity.type
_entity.pdbx_description
1 polymer ?
#
loop_
_entity_poly.entity_id
_entity_poly.type
_entity_poly.pdbx_seq_one_letter_code
_entity_poly.pdbx_strand_id
1 'polypeptide(L)'
;LFGPHGTGKTYKVLETLDRIQGESPHSKNYVYHRGHLTPMGLFELIEEHSNEILVLDDVHLLFEQPLAQQLLLAALGNHVNGVRVVKYKRQGRDRKTVFHGGLICISNLDMNNSYNDPVLDALSSRTHIIRYEPNELEMEAVIRDLASKGWERNTGEHVFYLRPQQCQLVAD
;
A
#
# COMPACT_ATOMS: atom_id res chain seq x y z
N LEU A 1 4.38 0.84 5.89
CA LEU A 1 3.53 1.27 7.00
C LEU A 1 2.90 0.04 7.66
N PHE A 2 3.07 -0.12 8.95
CA PHE A 2 2.45 -1.23 9.68
C PHE A 2 1.87 -0.76 11.02
N GLY A 3 0.98 -1.56 11.62
CA GLY A 3 0.34 -1.28 12.90
C GLY A 3 -0.94 -2.08 13.10
N PRO A 4 -1.65 -1.91 14.22
CA PRO A 4 -2.85 -2.66 14.56
C PRO A 4 -3.96 -2.54 13.51
N HIS A 5 -4.83 -3.54 13.48
CA HIS A 5 -6.03 -3.51 12.63
C HIS A 5 -6.97 -2.37 13.01
N GLY A 6 -7.71 -1.84 12.04
CA GLY A 6 -8.75 -0.84 12.29
C GLY A 6 -8.26 0.57 12.63
N THR A 7 -6.96 0.84 12.58
CA THR A 7 -6.39 2.16 12.94
C THR A 7 -6.44 3.20 11.82
N GLY A 8 -7.06 2.91 10.68
CA GLY A 8 -7.19 3.85 9.57
C GLY A 8 -5.95 4.03 8.70
N LYS A 9 -4.98 3.10 8.73
CA LYS A 9 -3.73 3.15 7.93
C LYS A 9 -3.97 3.43 6.45
N THR A 10 -4.81 2.62 5.83
CA THR A 10 -5.14 2.74 4.40
C THR A 10 -5.76 4.10 4.09
N TYR A 11 -6.75 4.51 4.89
CA TYR A 11 -7.37 5.83 4.76
C TYR A 11 -6.34 6.94 4.81
N LYS A 12 -5.44 6.91 5.80
CA LYS A 12 -4.41 7.94 5.99
C LYS A 12 -3.41 8.02 4.85
N VAL A 13 -3.03 6.87 4.27
CA VAL A 13 -2.14 6.83 3.10
C VAL A 13 -2.83 7.43 1.89
N LEU A 14 -4.05 6.99 1.57
CA LEU A 14 -4.79 7.47 0.40
C LEU A 14 -5.14 8.96 0.51
N GLU A 15 -5.64 9.41 1.67
CA GLU A 15 -5.88 10.84 1.95
C GLU A 15 -4.62 11.69 1.75
N THR A 16 -3.47 11.18 2.21
CA THR A 16 -2.20 11.89 2.07
C THR A 16 -1.75 11.98 0.62
N LEU A 17 -1.88 10.89 -0.15
CA LEU A 17 -1.55 10.86 -1.57
C LEU A 17 -2.47 11.79 -2.36
N ASP A 18 -3.78 11.73 -2.13
CA ASP A 18 -4.74 12.62 -2.80
C ASP A 18 -4.44 14.09 -2.50
N ARG A 19 -4.10 14.43 -1.26
CA ARG A 19 -3.73 15.80 -0.86
C ARG A 19 -2.44 16.29 -1.55
N ILE A 20 -1.42 15.42 -1.68
CA ILE A 20 -0.15 15.79 -2.31
C ILE A 20 -0.32 16.00 -3.81
N GLN A 21 -1.19 15.22 -4.44
CA GLN A 21 -1.40 15.26 -5.89
C GLN A 21 -2.32 16.41 -6.34
N GLY A 22 -3.01 17.06 -5.40
CA GLY A 22 -3.98 18.12 -5.69
C GLY A 22 -5.28 17.58 -6.30
N GLU A 23 -6.25 18.49 -6.50
CA GLU A 23 -7.63 18.17 -6.89
C GLU A 23 -7.80 17.77 -8.37
N SER A 24 -6.75 17.46 -9.11
CA SER A 24 -6.89 17.09 -10.52
C SER A 24 -7.29 15.61 -10.66
N PRO A 25 -8.57 15.31 -11.02
CA PRO A 25 -9.06 13.93 -11.09
C PRO A 25 -8.38 13.07 -12.17
N HIS A 26 -7.65 13.71 -13.10
CA HIS A 26 -7.06 13.07 -14.27
C HIS A 26 -5.57 12.73 -14.13
N SER A 27 -4.96 12.99 -12.97
CA SER A 27 -3.54 12.71 -12.75
C SER A 27 -3.27 11.97 -11.44
N LYS A 28 -4.00 10.90 -11.16
CA LYS A 28 -3.61 10.01 -10.05
C LYS A 28 -2.30 9.35 -10.43
N ASN A 29 -1.21 9.77 -9.77
CA ASN A 29 0.11 9.17 -9.94
C ASN A 29 0.32 7.98 -9.02
N TYR A 30 -0.76 7.36 -8.55
CA TYR A 30 -0.70 6.14 -7.75
C TYR A 30 -1.79 5.13 -8.16
N VAL A 31 -1.47 3.87 -7.98
CA VAL A 31 -2.37 2.73 -8.16
C VAL A 31 -2.53 2.02 -6.83
N TYR A 32 -3.76 1.79 -6.42
CA TYR A 32 -4.11 1.08 -5.21
C TYR A 32 -4.50 -0.35 -5.53
N HIS A 33 -3.80 -1.29 -4.90
CA HIS A 33 -4.11 -2.72 -4.97
C HIS A 33 -4.32 -3.27 -3.56
N ARG A 34 -5.41 -4.01 -3.38
CA ARG A 34 -5.72 -4.68 -2.12
C ARG A 34 -6.05 -6.15 -2.37
N GLY A 35 -5.51 -7.03 -1.53
CA GLY A 35 -5.84 -8.44 -1.54
C GLY A 35 -4.75 -9.33 -2.13
N HIS A 36 -5.13 -10.52 -2.58
CA HIS A 36 -4.17 -11.53 -3.04
C HIS A 36 -3.43 -11.07 -4.29
N LEU A 37 -2.10 -11.17 -4.25
CA LEU A 37 -1.22 -10.85 -5.36
C LEU A 37 -0.18 -11.97 -5.52
N THR A 38 -0.12 -12.54 -6.71
CA THR A 38 0.91 -13.52 -7.08
C THR A 38 2.20 -12.81 -7.49
N PRO A 39 3.38 -13.48 -7.48
CA PRO A 39 4.60 -12.87 -8.00
C PRO A 39 4.48 -12.38 -9.44
N MET A 40 3.73 -13.11 -10.29
CA MET A 40 3.49 -12.66 -11.67
C MET A 40 2.59 -11.43 -11.71
N GLY A 41 1.51 -11.41 -10.91
CA GLY A 41 0.65 -10.24 -10.80
C GLY A 41 1.39 -9.01 -10.26
N LEU A 42 2.32 -9.20 -9.31
CA LEU A 42 3.21 -8.13 -8.86
C LEU A 42 4.09 -7.59 -9.99
N PHE A 43 4.69 -8.49 -10.79
CA PHE A 43 5.50 -8.09 -11.93
C PHE A 43 4.68 -7.30 -12.97
N GLU A 44 3.47 -7.79 -13.30
CA GLU A 44 2.56 -7.13 -14.24
C GLU A 44 2.14 -5.75 -13.73
N LEU A 45 1.81 -5.63 -12.45
CA LEU A 45 1.49 -4.35 -11.82
C LEU A 45 2.65 -3.35 -11.90
N ILE A 46 3.90 -3.81 -11.64
CA ILE A 46 5.11 -3.00 -11.77
C ILE A 46 5.38 -2.59 -13.23
N GLU A 47 5.11 -3.47 -14.18
CA GLU A 47 5.33 -3.21 -15.61
C GLU A 47 4.31 -2.22 -16.15
N GLU A 48 3.02 -2.40 -15.85
CA GLU A 48 1.92 -1.55 -16.30
C GLU A 48 1.98 -0.14 -15.69
N HIS A 49 2.43 -0.04 -14.44
CA HIS A 49 2.46 1.20 -13.66
C HIS A 49 3.89 1.63 -13.30
N SER A 50 4.80 1.52 -14.27
CA SER A 50 6.23 1.66 -14.04
C SER A 50 6.68 3.07 -13.56
N ASN A 51 5.86 4.09 -13.73
CA ASN A 51 6.13 5.48 -13.32
C ASN A 51 5.25 5.96 -12.16
N GLU A 52 4.38 5.09 -11.63
CA GLU A 52 3.40 5.45 -10.62
C GLU A 52 3.81 4.93 -9.23
N ILE A 53 3.15 5.43 -8.19
CA ILE A 53 3.28 4.90 -6.84
C ILE A 53 2.33 3.71 -6.72
N LEU A 54 2.87 2.53 -6.42
CA LEU A 54 2.07 1.34 -6.14
C LEU A 54 1.78 1.28 -4.64
N VAL A 55 0.51 1.36 -4.27
CA VAL A 55 0.03 1.18 -2.90
C VAL A 55 -0.49 -0.25 -2.76
N LEU A 56 0.24 -1.08 -2.03
CA LEU A 56 -0.08 -2.49 -1.81
C LEU A 56 -0.64 -2.66 -0.39
N ASP A 57 -1.92 -3.00 -0.30
CA ASP A 57 -2.64 -3.13 0.96
C ASP A 57 -3.07 -4.58 1.22
N ASP A 58 -2.89 -5.05 2.47
CA ASP A 58 -3.21 -6.42 2.90
C ASP A 58 -2.53 -7.53 2.08
N VAL A 59 -1.33 -7.26 1.54
CA VAL A 59 -0.57 -8.19 0.69
C VAL A 59 0.46 -9.02 1.49
N HIS A 60 0.18 -9.34 2.76
CA HIS A 60 1.13 -10.03 3.65
C HIS A 60 1.68 -11.33 3.07
N LEU A 61 0.85 -12.13 2.37
CA LEU A 61 1.29 -13.37 1.71
C LEU A 61 2.35 -13.14 0.61
N LEU A 62 2.47 -11.93 0.10
CA LEU A 62 3.49 -11.59 -0.87
C LEU A 62 4.89 -11.65 -0.26
N PHE A 63 5.01 -11.26 1.03
CA PHE A 63 6.27 -11.30 1.77
C PHE A 63 6.71 -12.72 2.14
N GLU A 64 5.84 -13.72 2.05
CA GLU A 64 6.15 -15.13 2.29
C GLU A 64 6.60 -15.86 1.02
N GLN A 65 6.50 -15.21 -0.15
CA GLN A 65 6.84 -15.79 -1.44
C GLN A 65 8.24 -15.35 -1.90
N PRO A 66 9.25 -16.26 -1.96
CA PRO A 66 10.63 -15.86 -2.29
C PRO A 66 10.77 -15.13 -3.62
N LEU A 67 9.99 -15.48 -4.62
CA LEU A 67 10.02 -14.81 -5.92
C LEU A 67 9.47 -13.39 -5.85
N ALA A 68 8.40 -13.16 -5.09
CA ALA A 68 7.84 -11.83 -4.87
C ALA A 68 8.81 -10.94 -4.08
N GLN A 69 9.45 -11.50 -3.05
CA GLN A 69 10.50 -10.80 -2.30
C GLN A 69 11.65 -10.34 -3.21
N GLN A 70 12.10 -11.20 -4.15
CA GLN A 70 13.13 -10.83 -5.12
C GLN A 70 12.68 -9.71 -6.07
N LEU A 71 11.42 -9.74 -6.51
CA LEU A 71 10.85 -8.66 -7.33
C LEU A 71 10.78 -7.33 -6.56
N LEU A 72 10.36 -7.37 -5.30
CA LEU A 72 10.35 -6.20 -4.42
C LEU A 72 11.77 -5.65 -4.20
N LEU A 73 12.75 -6.51 -3.93
CA LEU A 73 14.17 -6.11 -3.82
C LEU A 73 14.68 -5.44 -5.09
N ALA A 74 14.30 -5.96 -6.27
CA ALA A 74 14.67 -5.36 -7.55
C ALA A 74 13.98 -4.00 -7.77
N ALA A 75 12.71 -3.86 -7.36
CA ALA A 75 11.94 -2.63 -7.50
C ALA A 75 12.37 -1.54 -6.49
N LEU A 76 12.93 -1.93 -5.34
CA LEU A 76 13.38 -1.03 -4.27
C LEU A 76 14.89 -0.80 -4.28
N GLY A 77 15.64 -1.60 -5.05
CA GLY A 77 17.10 -1.56 -5.06
C GLY A 77 17.65 -0.28 -5.65
N ASN A 78 18.79 0.17 -5.09
CA ASN A 78 19.60 1.20 -5.70
C ASN A 78 20.48 0.56 -6.77
N HIS A 79 20.21 0.84 -8.05
CA HIS A 79 21.03 0.33 -9.13
C HIS A 79 22.16 1.30 -9.51
N VAL A 80 23.22 0.72 -10.06
CA VAL A 80 24.25 1.50 -10.75
C VAL A 80 23.55 2.38 -11.80
N ASN A 81 23.76 3.68 -11.75
CA ASN A 81 23.11 4.69 -12.59
C ASN A 81 21.64 5.04 -12.26
N GLY A 82 21.14 4.69 -11.09
CA GLY A 82 19.80 5.11 -10.65
C GLY A 82 18.61 4.43 -11.36
N VAL A 83 18.88 3.43 -12.20
CA VAL A 83 17.83 2.71 -12.96
C VAL A 83 17.50 1.40 -12.26
N ARG A 84 16.24 1.21 -11.88
CA ARG A 84 15.73 -0.02 -11.27
C ARG A 84 15.15 -0.94 -12.34
N VAL A 85 15.83 -2.05 -12.64
CA VAL A 85 15.39 -3.03 -13.63
C VAL A 85 14.82 -4.25 -12.92
N VAL A 86 13.54 -4.48 -13.09
CA VAL A 86 12.84 -5.65 -12.56
C VAL A 86 12.76 -6.70 -13.64
N LYS A 87 13.22 -7.92 -13.34
CA LYS A 87 13.23 -9.05 -14.28
C LYS A 87 12.38 -10.18 -13.73
N TYR A 88 11.54 -10.74 -14.58
CA TYR A 88 10.78 -11.95 -14.30
C TYR A 88 11.15 -13.03 -15.28
N LYS A 89 11.75 -14.12 -14.77
CA LYS A 89 12.13 -15.28 -15.58
C LYS A 89 11.24 -16.47 -15.27
N ARG A 90 10.59 -17.00 -16.28
CA ARG A 90 9.87 -18.27 -16.22
C ARG A 90 10.18 -19.05 -17.51
N GLN A 91 10.11 -20.39 -17.44
CA GLN A 91 10.41 -21.27 -18.60
C GLN A 91 9.86 -20.72 -19.92
N GLY A 92 10.78 -20.34 -20.85
CA GLY A 92 10.45 -19.86 -22.18
C GLY A 92 10.01 -18.39 -22.31
N ARG A 93 9.96 -17.61 -21.22
CA ARG A 93 9.59 -16.18 -21.25
C ARG A 93 10.43 -15.38 -20.26
N ASP A 94 11.31 -14.55 -20.81
CA ASP A 94 12.04 -13.54 -20.04
C ASP A 94 11.36 -12.18 -20.24
N ARG A 95 10.80 -11.61 -19.17
CA ARG A 95 10.23 -10.25 -19.18
C ARG A 95 11.11 -9.34 -18.30
N LYS A 96 11.22 -8.10 -18.69
CA LYS A 96 11.93 -7.06 -17.94
C LYS A 96 11.22 -5.73 -18.09
N THR A 97 11.20 -4.96 -17.02
CA THR A 97 10.72 -3.57 -17.03
C THR A 97 11.67 -2.67 -16.25
N VAL A 98 11.62 -1.38 -16.53
CA VAL A 98 12.31 -0.35 -15.74
C VAL A 98 11.27 0.29 -14.84
N PHE A 99 11.52 0.31 -13.54
CA PHE A 99 10.61 0.90 -12.57
C PHE A 99 11.15 2.22 -12.04
N HIS A 100 10.42 3.29 -12.26
CA HIS A 100 10.71 4.65 -11.78
C HIS A 100 9.79 5.08 -10.63
N GLY A 101 8.70 4.34 -10.45
CA GLY A 101 7.67 4.62 -9.45
C GLY A 101 8.12 4.44 -8.01
N GLY A 102 7.18 4.51 -7.10
CA GLY A 102 7.35 4.24 -5.67
C GLY A 102 6.56 3.01 -5.23
N LEU A 103 6.91 2.46 -4.06
CA LEU A 103 6.17 1.38 -3.42
C LEU A 103 5.77 1.82 -2.01
N ILE A 104 4.48 1.67 -1.69
CA ILE A 104 3.95 1.83 -0.33
C ILE A 104 3.25 0.52 0.02
N CYS A 105 3.80 -0.19 1.01
CA CYS A 105 3.16 -1.41 1.52
C CYS A 105 2.47 -1.10 2.85
N ILE A 106 1.20 -1.50 2.97
CA ILE A 106 0.41 -1.37 4.19
C ILE A 106 0.17 -2.77 4.74
N SER A 107 0.54 -2.99 5.99
CA SER A 107 0.44 -4.32 6.62
C SER A 107 -0.01 -4.19 8.07
N ASN A 108 -0.62 -5.25 8.56
CA ASN A 108 -0.89 -5.43 9.99
C ASN A 108 0.20 -6.26 10.68
N LEU A 109 1.15 -6.80 9.90
CA LEU A 109 2.28 -7.57 10.43
C LEU A 109 3.41 -6.63 10.84
N ASP A 110 3.97 -6.89 12.01
CA ASP A 110 5.18 -6.21 12.46
C ASP A 110 6.41 -6.80 11.76
N MET A 111 6.90 -6.07 10.78
CA MET A 111 8.09 -6.45 10.01
C MET A 111 9.37 -6.45 10.86
N ASN A 112 9.37 -5.78 12.03
CA ASN A 112 10.53 -5.76 12.92
C ASN A 112 10.71 -7.10 13.69
N ASN A 113 9.68 -7.94 13.75
CA ASN A 113 9.75 -9.25 14.41
C ASN A 113 10.26 -10.39 13.51
N SER A 114 10.66 -10.08 12.29
CA SER A 114 11.14 -11.06 11.29
C SER A 114 12.64 -11.34 11.44
N TYR A 115 13.13 -11.50 12.66
CA TYR A 115 14.55 -11.56 13.03
C TYR A 115 15.40 -12.67 12.39
N ASN A 116 14.83 -13.53 11.54
CA ASN A 116 15.57 -14.65 10.94
C ASN A 116 15.41 -14.76 9.42
N ASP A 117 14.81 -13.79 8.75
CA ASP A 117 14.69 -13.79 7.29
C ASP A 117 15.62 -12.74 6.67
N PRO A 118 16.77 -13.18 6.08
CA PRO A 118 17.74 -12.23 5.49
C PRO A 118 17.18 -11.43 4.33
N VAL A 119 16.10 -11.88 3.70
CA VAL A 119 15.45 -11.15 2.60
C VAL A 119 14.58 -10.03 3.14
N LEU A 120 13.87 -10.26 4.25
CA LEU A 120 13.11 -9.22 4.93
C LEU A 120 14.05 -8.14 5.53
N ASP A 121 15.21 -8.54 6.06
CA ASP A 121 16.25 -7.60 6.47
C ASP A 121 16.76 -6.76 5.30
N ALA A 122 16.98 -7.38 4.14
CA ALA A 122 17.41 -6.67 2.94
C ALA A 122 16.32 -5.73 2.40
N LEU A 123 15.03 -6.06 2.53
CA LEU A 123 13.91 -5.17 2.21
C LEU A 123 13.84 -4.00 3.19
N SER A 124 13.95 -4.29 4.49
CA SER A 124 13.90 -3.25 5.54
C SER A 124 15.02 -2.21 5.39
N SER A 125 16.21 -2.64 4.97
CA SER A 125 17.34 -1.74 4.70
C SER A 125 17.12 -0.78 3.51
N ARG A 126 16.14 -1.06 2.65
CA ARG A 126 15.80 -0.28 1.44
C ARG A 126 14.51 0.51 1.56
N THR A 127 13.84 0.39 2.69
CA THR A 127 12.51 0.99 2.91
C THR A 127 12.50 1.83 4.19
N HIS A 128 11.61 2.80 4.24
CA HIS A 128 11.28 3.48 5.48
C HIS A 128 10.17 2.69 6.18
N ILE A 129 10.48 2.09 7.30
CA ILE A 129 9.50 1.38 8.12
C ILE A 129 8.84 2.38 9.06
N ILE A 130 7.54 2.56 8.88
CA ILE A 130 6.73 3.46 9.70
C ILE A 130 5.75 2.63 10.51
N ARG A 131 5.84 2.69 11.82
CA ARG A 131 4.87 2.13 12.75
C ARG A 131 3.76 3.16 12.99
N TYR A 132 2.52 2.77 12.74
CA TYR A 132 1.36 3.62 12.91
C TYR A 132 0.49 3.06 14.04
N GLU A 133 0.57 3.70 15.18
CA GLU A 133 -0.17 3.34 16.39
C GLU A 133 -0.75 4.62 16.99
N PRO A 134 -1.87 5.10 16.45
CA PRO A 134 -2.55 6.26 17.01
C PRO A 134 -3.02 5.93 18.42
N ASN A 135 -2.87 6.88 19.32
CA ASN A 135 -3.42 6.79 20.67
C ASN A 135 -4.96 6.96 20.67
N GLU A 136 -5.61 6.73 21.81
CA GLU A 136 -7.07 6.80 21.91
C GLU A 136 -7.63 8.18 21.49
N LEU A 137 -6.98 9.27 21.87
CA LEU A 137 -7.42 10.63 21.52
C LEU A 137 -7.29 10.88 20.00
N GLU A 138 -6.23 10.38 19.39
CA GLU A 138 -6.04 10.47 17.93
C GLU A 138 -7.07 9.63 17.18
N MET A 139 -7.39 8.43 17.69
CA MET A 139 -8.44 7.58 17.13
C MET A 139 -9.81 8.22 17.25
N GLU A 140 -10.13 8.79 18.42
CA GLU A 140 -11.37 9.53 18.64
C GLU A 140 -11.48 10.72 17.66
N ALA A 141 -10.43 11.48 17.49
CA ALA A 141 -10.40 12.61 16.54
C ALA A 141 -10.65 12.15 15.09
N VAL A 142 -10.05 11.02 14.66
CA VAL A 142 -10.29 10.43 13.32
C VAL A 142 -11.74 9.98 13.18
N ILE A 143 -12.29 9.30 14.19
CA ILE A 143 -13.69 8.84 14.17
C ILE A 143 -14.64 10.04 14.07
N ARG A 144 -14.42 11.09 14.86
CA ARG A 144 -15.25 12.31 14.82
C ARG A 144 -15.12 13.05 13.48
N ASP A 145 -13.92 13.12 12.91
CA ASP A 145 -13.73 13.72 11.57
C ASP A 145 -14.47 12.93 10.48
N LEU A 146 -14.35 11.61 10.48
CA LEU A 146 -15.09 10.74 9.54
C LEU A 146 -16.61 10.85 9.73
N ALA A 147 -17.07 10.84 10.99
CA ALA A 147 -18.48 11.00 11.31
C ALA A 147 -19.03 12.36 10.84
N SER A 148 -18.22 13.43 10.90
CA SER A 148 -18.61 14.76 10.42
C SER A 148 -18.79 14.85 8.91
N LYS A 149 -18.09 14.01 8.15
CA LYS A 149 -18.16 13.93 6.70
C LYS A 149 -19.29 13.02 6.19
N GLY A 150 -19.84 12.18 7.08
CA GLY A 150 -20.74 11.09 6.71
C GLY A 150 -20.00 9.87 6.18
N TRP A 151 -20.73 8.84 5.86
CA TRP A 151 -20.16 7.60 5.35
C TRP A 151 -20.94 7.09 4.14
N GLU A 152 -20.21 6.71 3.10
CA GLU A 152 -20.77 6.12 1.90
C GLU A 152 -20.12 4.78 1.59
N ARG A 153 -20.91 3.79 1.29
CA ARG A 153 -20.46 2.50 0.80
C ARG A 153 -21.16 2.17 -0.50
N ASN A 154 -20.38 2.05 -1.56
CA ASN A 154 -20.84 1.55 -2.85
C ASN A 154 -20.44 0.08 -2.99
N THR A 155 -21.43 -0.79 -3.15
CA THR A 155 -21.19 -2.24 -3.36
C THR A 155 -21.31 -2.64 -4.82
N GLY A 156 -21.51 -1.68 -5.74
CA GLY A 156 -21.77 -1.92 -7.15
C GLY A 156 -23.28 -2.17 -7.46
N GLU A 157 -24.01 -2.73 -6.52
CA GLU A 157 -25.47 -2.97 -6.62
C GLU A 157 -26.28 -1.93 -5.84
N HIS A 158 -25.74 -1.50 -4.69
CA HIS A 158 -26.40 -0.55 -3.80
C HIS A 158 -25.38 0.48 -3.26
N VAL A 159 -25.83 1.72 -3.15
CA VAL A 159 -25.09 2.78 -2.45
C VAL A 159 -25.76 2.99 -1.08
N PHE A 160 -25.00 2.73 -0.02
CA PHE A 160 -25.40 3.02 1.35
C PHE A 160 -24.77 4.33 1.78
N TYR A 161 -25.58 5.24 2.26
CA TYR A 161 -25.12 6.54 2.74
C TYR A 161 -25.64 6.78 4.16
N LEU A 162 -24.72 7.08 5.08
CA LEU A 162 -25.05 7.60 6.39
C LEU A 162 -24.74 9.09 6.43
N ARG A 163 -25.77 9.89 6.76
CA ARG A 163 -25.60 11.33 6.94
C ARG A 163 -24.69 11.60 8.16
N PRO A 164 -23.97 12.74 8.17
CA PRO A 164 -23.12 13.11 9.29
C PRO A 164 -23.79 12.97 10.66
N GLN A 165 -25.06 13.38 10.78
CA GLN A 165 -25.85 13.27 12.00
C GLN A 165 -26.07 11.83 12.48
N GLN A 166 -26.22 10.87 11.54
CA GLN A 166 -26.37 9.44 11.85
C GLN A 166 -25.03 8.81 12.26
N CYS A 167 -23.92 9.25 11.65
CA CYS A 167 -22.59 8.81 12.03
C CYS A 167 -22.19 9.34 13.40
N GLN A 168 -22.59 10.58 13.75
CA GLN A 168 -22.29 11.21 15.04
C GLN A 168 -22.90 10.42 16.20
N LEU A 169 -24.11 9.87 16.04
CA LEU A 169 -24.77 9.05 17.07
C LEU A 169 -24.00 7.76 17.42
N VAL A 170 -23.09 7.33 16.58
CA VAL A 170 -22.26 6.12 16.82
C VAL A 170 -20.89 6.52 17.39
N ALA A 171 -20.48 7.78 17.21
CA ALA A 171 -19.19 8.29 17.66
C ALA A 171 -19.23 8.87 19.10
N ASP A 172 -20.42 9.17 19.61
CA ASP A 172 -20.67 9.62 20.98
C ASP A 172 -20.93 8.41 21.92
#